data_6bf212939ff3b497fbdf1abbfd689c63
#
_entry.id   6bf212939ff3b497fbdf1abbfd689c63
#
_cell.length_a   1.000
_cell.length_b   1.000
_cell.length_c   1.000
_cell.angle_alpha   90.00
_cell.angle_beta   90.00
_cell.angle_gamma   90.00
#
_symmetry.space_group_name_H-M   'P 1'
#
loop_
_entity.id
_entity.type
_entity.pdbx_description
1 polymer ?
#
loop_
_entity_poly.entity_id
_entity_poly.type
_entity_poly.pdbx_seq_one_letter_code
_entity_poly.pdbx_strand_id
1 'polypeptide(L)'
;MKDEKYFLDKLAAEKASEINEDKPLVVFLDGRGITGNHETFNLMTGVFQRAMVEAALGAAGGEECLIYATLDEVSMIFSKPKNIISHLEYKTNDEVIATILQDFVSVFWKKFGDYVRFHGYVFNLEDGDEEDYVKWRYRRSRHAVYTYTAKENHVHANYGKMAEEEMKELLKKNYLWDNLKTNTDFFKGTCVRTNARSN
;
A
#
# COMPACT_ATOMS: atom_id res chain seq x y z
N MET A 1 -7.52 -4.92 -18.17
CA MET A 1 -6.86 -4.98 -16.85
C MET A 1 -5.38 -5.24 -17.08
N LYS A 2 -4.54 -4.33 -16.59
CA LYS A 2 -3.08 -4.48 -16.64
C LYS A 2 -2.64 -5.68 -15.80
N ASP A 3 -1.59 -6.38 -16.24
CA ASP A 3 -1.08 -7.54 -15.52
C ASP A 3 -0.11 -7.16 -14.40
N GLU A 4 0.24 -8.13 -13.57
CA GLU A 4 1.16 -7.92 -12.44
C GLU A 4 2.53 -7.44 -12.92
N LYS A 5 3.01 -7.95 -14.05
CA LYS A 5 4.32 -7.59 -14.61
C LYS A 5 4.39 -6.10 -14.93
N TYR A 6 3.32 -5.54 -15.50
CA TYR A 6 3.26 -4.11 -15.82
C TYR A 6 3.54 -3.23 -14.59
N PHE A 7 2.89 -3.51 -13.45
CA PHE A 7 3.08 -2.72 -12.24
C PHE A 7 4.43 -2.99 -11.56
N LEU A 8 4.95 -4.22 -11.63
CA LEU A 8 6.30 -4.54 -11.14
C LEU A 8 7.38 -3.83 -11.96
N ASP A 9 7.22 -3.77 -13.28
CA ASP A 9 8.14 -3.05 -14.16
C ASP A 9 8.11 -1.53 -13.87
N LYS A 10 6.93 -0.96 -13.58
CA LYS A 10 6.79 0.43 -13.12
C LYS A 10 7.53 0.69 -11.81
N LEU A 11 7.36 -0.17 -10.80
CA LEU A 11 8.09 -0.08 -9.54
C LEU A 11 9.61 -0.21 -9.72
N ALA A 12 10.05 -1.08 -10.62
CA ALA A 12 11.47 -1.28 -10.88
C ALA A 12 12.11 -0.12 -11.65
N ALA A 13 11.34 0.54 -12.53
CA ALA A 13 11.80 1.66 -13.33
C ALA A 13 11.83 3.00 -12.56
N GLU A 14 11.27 3.05 -11.37
CA GLU A 14 11.07 4.26 -10.56
C GLU A 14 12.33 5.10 -10.37
N LYS A 15 13.48 4.47 -10.14
CA LYS A 15 14.75 5.18 -9.85
C LYS A 15 15.31 5.98 -11.03
N ALA A 16 14.79 5.78 -12.23
CA ALA A 16 15.31 6.38 -13.47
C ALA A 16 14.33 7.35 -14.15
N SER A 17 13.08 7.46 -13.66
CA SER A 17 12.05 8.24 -14.35
C SER A 17 11.86 9.62 -13.73
N GLU A 18 11.80 10.65 -14.56
CA GLU A 18 11.29 11.96 -14.17
C GLU A 18 9.77 11.87 -13.94
N ILE A 19 9.28 12.63 -12.97
CA ILE A 19 7.85 12.71 -12.68
C ILE A 19 7.15 13.49 -13.79
N ASN A 20 6.11 12.89 -14.35
CA ASN A 20 5.23 13.56 -15.28
C ASN A 20 4.04 14.17 -14.52
N GLU A 21 3.95 15.51 -14.51
CA GLU A 21 2.90 16.27 -13.81
C GLU A 21 1.50 16.09 -14.42
N ASP A 22 1.43 15.65 -15.68
CA ASP A 22 0.17 15.49 -16.39
C ASP A 22 -0.41 14.08 -16.27
N LYS A 23 0.31 13.16 -15.60
CA LYS A 23 -0.13 11.77 -15.39
C LYS A 23 -0.41 11.48 -13.91
N PRO A 24 -1.34 10.56 -13.60
CA PRO A 24 -1.56 10.14 -12.23
C PRO A 24 -0.27 9.68 -11.57
N LEU A 25 -0.04 10.13 -10.34
CA LEU A 25 1.15 9.84 -9.54
C LEU A 25 0.80 8.91 -8.39
N VAL A 26 1.53 7.82 -8.27
CA VAL A 26 1.47 6.92 -7.11
C VAL A 26 2.62 7.21 -6.18
N VAL A 27 2.33 7.45 -4.92
CA VAL A 27 3.28 7.35 -3.82
C VAL A 27 2.92 6.10 -3.02
N PHE A 28 3.82 5.12 -3.04
CA PHE A 28 3.64 3.85 -2.36
C PHE A 28 4.61 3.75 -1.20
N LEU A 29 4.09 3.54 0.01
CA LEU A 29 4.88 3.38 1.24
C LEU A 29 4.71 1.96 1.78
N ASP A 30 5.83 1.34 2.14
CA ASP A 30 5.93 -0.04 2.63
C ASP A 30 6.62 -0.03 4.00
N GLY A 31 5.94 -0.54 5.01
CA GLY A 31 6.46 -0.65 6.37
C GLY A 31 7.50 -1.76 6.50
N ARG A 32 8.67 -1.44 7.03
CA ARG A 32 9.79 -2.37 7.17
C ARG A 32 9.76 -3.13 8.48
N GLY A 33 9.87 -4.48 8.38
CA GLY A 33 10.04 -5.36 9.55
C GLY A 33 8.75 -5.66 10.31
N ILE A 34 7.59 -5.27 9.79
CA ILE A 34 6.30 -5.46 10.45
C ILE A 34 5.76 -6.87 10.19
N THR A 35 5.76 -7.31 8.95
CA THR A 35 5.21 -8.62 8.55
C THR A 35 6.00 -9.83 9.05
N GLY A 36 7.18 -9.62 9.60
CA GLY A 36 8.02 -10.67 10.18
C GLY A 36 7.83 -10.87 11.69
N ASN A 37 7.06 -10.02 12.37
CA ASN A 37 6.85 -10.08 13.81
C ASN A 37 5.40 -10.43 14.14
N HIS A 38 5.19 -11.55 14.82
CA HIS A 38 3.88 -12.10 15.17
C HIS A 38 3.00 -11.13 15.98
N GLU A 39 3.59 -10.44 16.95
CA GLU A 39 2.86 -9.46 17.78
C GLU A 39 2.42 -8.26 16.94
N THR A 40 3.27 -7.81 16.04
CA THR A 40 2.98 -6.66 15.16
C THR A 40 1.93 -6.99 14.11
N PHE A 41 1.89 -8.23 13.61
CA PHE A 41 0.86 -8.63 12.64
C PHE A 41 -0.55 -8.58 13.24
N ASN A 42 -0.73 -8.98 14.49
CA ASN A 42 -2.01 -8.85 15.19
C ASN A 42 -2.42 -7.39 15.43
N LEU A 43 -1.44 -6.48 15.55
CA LEU A 43 -1.67 -5.04 15.69
C LEU A 43 -2.03 -4.34 14.38
N MET A 44 -1.71 -4.94 13.22
CA MET A 44 -2.02 -4.37 11.90
C MET A 44 -3.52 -4.31 11.60
N THR A 45 -4.35 -4.99 12.41
CA THR A 45 -5.80 -4.92 12.30
C THR A 45 -6.36 -3.72 13.06
N GLY A 46 -7.03 -2.84 12.37
CA GLY A 46 -7.82 -1.77 12.96
C GLY A 46 -7.03 -0.51 13.33
N VAL A 47 -6.26 -0.50 14.41
CA VAL A 47 -5.54 0.70 14.88
C VAL A 47 -4.43 1.09 13.91
N PHE A 48 -3.64 0.11 13.46
CA PHE A 48 -2.53 0.35 12.53
C PHE A 48 -3.03 0.85 11.17
N GLN A 49 -4.04 0.19 10.58
CA GLN A 49 -4.58 0.63 9.29
C GLN A 49 -5.23 2.01 9.37
N ARG A 50 -5.94 2.31 10.47
CA ARG A 50 -6.49 3.65 10.69
C ARG A 50 -5.38 4.69 10.79
N ALA A 51 -4.32 4.41 11.55
CA ALA A 51 -3.17 5.31 11.65
C ALA A 51 -2.51 5.56 10.27
N MET A 52 -2.39 4.51 9.44
CA MET A 52 -1.89 4.64 8.06
C MET A 52 -2.78 5.51 7.17
N VAL A 53 -4.09 5.31 7.23
CA VAL A 53 -5.05 6.13 6.46
C VAL A 53 -5.01 7.58 6.92
N GLU A 54 -5.04 7.84 8.23
CA GLU A 54 -4.97 9.19 8.78
C GLU A 54 -3.64 9.89 8.45
N ALA A 55 -2.52 9.13 8.48
CA ALA A 55 -1.22 9.63 8.07
C ALA A 55 -1.17 9.98 6.57
N ALA A 56 -1.75 9.13 5.73
CA ALA A 56 -1.84 9.38 4.29
C ALA A 56 -2.74 10.58 3.96
N LEU A 57 -3.86 10.74 4.68
CA LEU A 57 -4.72 11.93 4.58
C LEU A 57 -3.97 13.21 4.97
N GLY A 58 -3.16 13.15 6.03
CA GLY A 58 -2.31 14.27 6.44
C GLY A 58 -1.26 14.61 5.38
N ALA A 59 -0.54 13.61 4.88
CA ALA A 59 0.48 13.76 3.86
C ALA A 59 -0.07 14.21 2.49
N ALA A 60 -1.33 13.89 2.18
CA ALA A 60 -1.99 14.38 0.97
C ALA A 60 -2.26 15.90 0.99
N GLY A 61 -2.13 16.55 2.17
CA GLY A 61 -2.18 18.02 2.27
C GLY A 61 -3.49 18.67 1.84
N GLY A 62 -4.57 17.90 1.69
CA GLY A 62 -5.87 18.38 1.19
C GLY A 62 -6.05 18.25 -0.32
N GLU A 63 -5.09 17.66 -1.03
CA GLU A 63 -5.21 17.35 -2.45
C GLU A 63 -6.19 16.20 -2.71
N GLU A 64 -6.73 16.16 -3.94
CA GLU A 64 -7.54 15.03 -4.39
C GLU A 64 -6.66 13.79 -4.53
N CYS A 65 -6.92 12.78 -3.70
CA CYS A 65 -6.12 11.58 -3.61
C CYS A 65 -6.99 10.35 -3.34
N LEU A 66 -6.70 9.24 -4.02
CA LEU A 66 -7.22 7.93 -3.68
C LEU A 66 -6.19 7.22 -2.80
N ILE A 67 -6.56 6.95 -1.55
CA ILE A 67 -5.72 6.25 -0.58
C ILE A 67 -6.17 4.81 -0.48
N TYR A 68 -5.24 3.88 -0.64
CA TYR A 68 -5.47 2.46 -0.41
C TYR A 68 -4.45 1.92 0.58
N ALA A 69 -4.91 1.59 1.80
CA ALA A 69 -4.08 1.04 2.86
C ALA A 69 -4.41 -0.43 3.09
N THR A 70 -3.40 -1.27 3.22
CA THR A 70 -3.54 -2.70 3.47
C THR A 70 -2.29 -3.25 4.13
N LEU A 71 -2.45 -4.11 5.14
CA LEU A 71 -1.33 -4.63 5.93
C LEU A 71 -0.41 -3.48 6.40
N ASP A 72 0.87 -3.54 6.03
CA ASP A 72 1.90 -2.54 6.30
C ASP A 72 2.18 -1.61 5.11
N GLU A 73 1.28 -1.60 4.13
CA GLU A 73 1.45 -0.85 2.89
C GLU A 73 0.34 0.19 2.72
N VAL A 74 0.70 1.36 2.20
CA VAL A 74 -0.26 2.38 1.77
C VAL A 74 0.14 2.95 0.42
N SER A 75 -0.84 3.09 -0.45
CA SER A 75 -0.71 3.77 -1.73
C SER A 75 -1.54 5.03 -1.73
N MET A 76 -0.93 6.14 -2.10
CA MET A 76 -1.59 7.42 -2.37
C MET A 76 -1.55 7.66 -3.87
N ILE A 77 -2.70 7.81 -4.50
CA ILE A 77 -2.82 7.98 -5.94
C ILE A 77 -3.41 9.37 -6.19
N PHE A 78 -2.60 10.26 -6.72
CA PHE A 78 -2.95 11.62 -7.07
C PHE A 78 -3.29 11.68 -8.55
N SER A 79 -4.55 11.94 -8.89
CA SER A 79 -4.99 12.03 -10.30
C SER A 79 -4.43 13.27 -11.00
N LYS A 80 -4.12 14.32 -10.24
CA LYS A 80 -3.55 15.57 -10.72
C LYS A 80 -2.41 16.02 -9.79
N PRO A 81 -1.19 15.47 -9.96
CA PRO A 81 -0.09 15.72 -9.03
C PRO A 81 0.51 17.12 -9.12
N LYS A 82 0.12 17.92 -10.10
CA LYS A 82 0.70 19.24 -10.37
C LYS A 82 0.77 20.14 -9.14
N ASN A 83 -0.26 20.15 -8.30
CA ASN A 83 -0.28 20.97 -7.10
C ASN A 83 0.76 20.51 -6.06
N ILE A 84 0.96 19.20 -5.92
CA ILE A 84 1.96 18.62 -5.01
C ILE A 84 3.37 18.93 -5.52
N ILE A 85 3.58 18.72 -6.82
CA ILE A 85 4.88 18.84 -7.46
C ILE A 85 5.29 20.32 -7.63
N SER A 86 4.32 21.24 -7.80
CA SER A 86 4.60 22.67 -8.01
C SER A 86 5.36 23.35 -6.87
N HIS A 87 5.29 22.79 -5.67
CA HIS A 87 6.00 23.32 -4.48
C HIS A 87 7.41 22.75 -4.31
N LEU A 88 7.78 21.75 -5.15
CA LEU A 88 9.08 21.10 -5.07
C LEU A 88 10.09 21.79 -5.97
N GLU A 89 11.33 21.91 -5.48
CA GLU A 89 12.40 22.63 -6.17
C GLU A 89 12.90 21.87 -7.40
N TYR A 90 13.11 20.56 -7.26
CA TYR A 90 13.72 19.72 -8.29
C TYR A 90 12.77 18.75 -8.97
N LYS A 91 11.57 18.58 -8.45
CA LYS A 91 10.53 17.69 -8.99
C LYS A 91 11.00 16.25 -9.22
N THR A 92 11.92 15.79 -8.38
CA THR A 92 12.48 14.44 -8.45
C THR A 92 11.65 13.46 -7.62
N ASN A 93 11.74 12.17 -7.96
CA ASN A 93 11.13 11.12 -7.15
C ASN A 93 11.58 11.17 -5.69
N ASP A 94 12.88 11.38 -5.45
CA ASP A 94 13.44 11.43 -4.10
C ASP A 94 12.89 12.61 -3.28
N GLU A 95 12.67 13.77 -3.91
CA GLU A 95 12.11 14.95 -3.25
C GLU A 95 10.63 14.74 -2.89
N VAL A 96 9.85 14.16 -3.81
CA VAL A 96 8.44 13.81 -3.54
C VAL A 96 8.35 12.79 -2.41
N ILE A 97 9.17 11.72 -2.47
CA ILE A 97 9.22 10.72 -1.40
C ILE A 97 9.58 11.36 -0.07
N ALA A 98 10.64 12.17 -0.02
CA ALA A 98 11.11 12.78 1.21
C ALA A 98 10.02 13.65 1.86
N THR A 99 9.35 14.49 1.07
CA THR A 99 8.30 15.38 1.53
C THR A 99 7.10 14.60 2.06
N ILE A 100 6.54 13.71 1.24
CA ILE A 100 5.36 12.94 1.63
C ILE A 100 5.66 11.98 2.79
N LEU A 101 6.82 11.33 2.78
CA LEU A 101 7.21 10.41 3.84
C LEU A 101 7.40 11.14 5.19
N GLN A 102 7.97 12.33 5.19
CA GLN A 102 8.13 13.13 6.40
C GLN A 102 6.78 13.46 7.03
N ASP A 103 5.83 13.93 6.24
CA ASP A 103 4.49 14.28 6.72
C ASP A 103 3.74 13.03 7.18
N PHE A 104 3.78 11.96 6.39
CA PHE A 104 3.18 10.69 6.73
C PHE A 104 3.68 10.14 8.06
N VAL A 105 5.00 10.01 8.22
CA VAL A 105 5.62 9.46 9.43
C VAL A 105 5.32 10.31 10.66
N SER A 106 5.31 11.63 10.52
CA SER A 106 4.97 12.56 11.62
C SER A 106 3.55 12.33 12.16
N VAL A 107 2.57 12.13 11.28
CA VAL A 107 1.18 11.84 11.67
C VAL A 107 1.06 10.40 12.19
N PHE A 108 1.66 9.44 11.48
CA PHE A 108 1.59 8.02 11.82
C PHE A 108 2.08 7.75 13.24
N TRP A 109 3.26 8.26 13.63
CA TRP A 109 3.80 8.05 14.97
C TRP A 109 2.93 8.65 16.06
N LYS A 110 2.33 9.82 15.82
CA LYS A 110 1.39 10.43 16.77
C LYS A 110 0.13 9.58 16.99
N LYS A 111 -0.29 8.84 15.97
CA LYS A 111 -1.52 8.06 15.99
C LYS A 111 -1.31 6.62 16.44
N PHE A 112 -0.22 6.01 15.99
CA PHE A 112 0.10 4.62 16.31
C PHE A 112 0.86 4.47 17.62
N GLY A 113 1.71 5.45 17.96
CA GLY A 113 2.44 5.48 19.23
C GLY A 113 3.73 4.65 19.24
N ASP A 114 4.12 4.03 18.11
CA ASP A 114 5.32 3.23 18.02
C ASP A 114 6.11 3.56 16.74
N TYR A 115 7.41 3.24 16.75
CA TYR A 115 8.31 3.55 15.67
C TYR A 115 8.28 2.47 14.58
N VAL A 116 7.83 2.86 13.39
CA VAL A 116 7.86 2.03 12.19
C VAL A 116 8.67 2.74 11.11
N ARG A 117 9.54 2.01 10.42
CA ARG A 117 10.26 2.51 9.26
C ARG A 117 9.44 2.25 8.00
N PHE A 118 9.34 3.25 7.14
CA PHE A 118 8.71 3.11 5.84
C PHE A 118 9.73 3.28 4.72
N HIS A 119 9.56 2.53 3.66
CA HIS A 119 10.24 2.69 2.40
C HIS A 119 9.25 3.26 1.38
N GLY A 120 9.67 4.28 0.64
CA GLY A 120 8.82 4.96 -0.33
C GLY A 120 9.20 4.65 -1.78
N TYR A 121 8.20 4.64 -2.65
CA TYR A 121 8.32 4.53 -4.10
C TYR A 121 7.39 5.54 -4.75
N VAL A 122 7.85 6.19 -5.82
CA VAL A 122 7.05 7.14 -6.60
C VAL A 122 7.13 6.78 -8.08
N PHE A 123 6.00 6.74 -8.76
CA PHE A 123 5.95 6.48 -10.19
C PHE A 123 4.63 6.97 -10.79
N ASN A 124 4.64 7.29 -12.08
CA ASN A 124 3.42 7.62 -12.79
C ASN A 124 2.70 6.39 -13.32
N LEU A 125 1.37 6.43 -13.23
CA LEU A 125 0.47 5.54 -13.98
C LEU A 125 0.14 6.16 -15.34
N GLU A 126 -0.35 5.34 -16.26
CA GLU A 126 -1.07 5.86 -17.42
C GLU A 126 -2.50 6.23 -17.01
N ASP A 127 -3.11 7.15 -17.75
CA ASP A 127 -4.48 7.57 -17.47
C ASP A 127 -5.45 6.40 -17.52
N GLY A 128 -6.26 6.27 -16.47
CA GLY A 128 -7.24 5.20 -16.31
C GLY A 128 -6.68 3.90 -15.72
N ASP A 129 -5.40 3.84 -15.35
CA ASP A 129 -4.80 2.64 -14.72
C ASP A 129 -5.00 2.57 -13.20
N GLU A 130 -5.56 3.61 -12.55
CA GLU A 130 -5.68 3.71 -11.09
C GLU A 130 -6.51 2.58 -10.49
N GLU A 131 -7.61 2.23 -11.14
CA GLU A 131 -8.47 1.11 -10.68
C GLU A 131 -7.76 -0.24 -10.81
N ASP A 132 -7.07 -0.47 -11.93
CA ASP A 132 -6.29 -1.69 -12.14
C ASP A 132 -5.12 -1.80 -11.15
N TYR A 133 -4.48 -0.67 -10.81
CA TYR A 133 -3.46 -0.61 -9.77
C TYR A 133 -4.01 -1.02 -8.41
N VAL A 134 -5.15 -0.46 -7.98
CA VAL A 134 -5.78 -0.84 -6.70
C VAL A 134 -6.17 -2.31 -6.69
N LYS A 135 -6.72 -2.84 -7.78
CA LYS A 135 -7.04 -4.28 -7.91
C LYS A 135 -5.79 -5.14 -7.80
N TRP A 136 -4.67 -4.71 -8.38
CA TRP A 136 -3.40 -5.41 -8.27
C TRP A 136 -2.87 -5.41 -6.83
N ARG A 137 -2.89 -4.26 -6.15
CA ARG A 137 -2.49 -4.15 -4.73
C ARG A 137 -3.34 -5.05 -3.85
N TYR A 138 -4.64 -5.06 -4.06
CA TYR A 138 -5.58 -5.93 -3.34
C TYR A 138 -5.24 -7.42 -3.48
N ARG A 139 -4.90 -7.88 -4.70
CA ARG A 139 -4.50 -9.29 -4.92
C ARG A 139 -3.19 -9.62 -4.20
N ARG A 140 -2.19 -8.75 -4.30
CA ARG A 140 -0.92 -8.95 -3.60
C ARG A 140 -1.10 -9.03 -2.09
N SER A 141 -1.89 -8.14 -1.53
CA SER A 141 -2.23 -8.14 -0.11
C SER A 141 -2.88 -9.46 0.31
N ARG A 142 -3.87 -9.95 -0.43
CA ARG A 142 -4.50 -11.24 -0.14
C ARG A 142 -3.50 -12.39 -0.18
N HIS A 143 -2.66 -12.44 -1.19
CA HIS A 143 -1.63 -13.48 -1.29
C HIS A 143 -0.66 -13.43 -0.11
N ALA A 144 -0.26 -12.24 0.32
CA ALA A 144 0.59 -12.05 1.49
C ALA A 144 -0.09 -12.56 2.78
N VAL A 145 -1.38 -12.26 2.99
CA VAL A 145 -2.15 -12.77 4.13
C VAL A 145 -2.23 -14.29 4.12
N TYR A 146 -2.53 -14.90 2.97
CA TYR A 146 -2.60 -16.35 2.86
C TYR A 146 -1.25 -17.01 3.18
N THR A 147 -0.18 -16.47 2.60
CA THR A 147 1.19 -16.94 2.85
C THR A 147 1.56 -16.85 4.32
N TYR A 148 1.26 -15.71 4.96
CA TYR A 148 1.52 -15.50 6.37
C TYR A 148 0.75 -16.51 7.22
N THR A 149 -0.56 -16.65 7.00
CA THR A 149 -1.40 -17.60 7.74
C THR A 149 -0.89 -19.03 7.64
N ALA A 150 -0.48 -19.45 6.43
CA ALA A 150 0.08 -20.78 6.23
C ALA A 150 1.39 -20.99 7.00
N LYS A 151 2.29 -20.00 6.97
CA LYS A 151 3.57 -20.04 7.69
C LYS A 151 3.38 -20.12 9.20
N GLU A 152 2.54 -19.28 9.76
CA GLU A 152 2.24 -19.25 11.21
C GLU A 152 1.67 -20.56 11.71
N ASN A 153 0.93 -21.28 10.88
CA ASN A 153 0.36 -22.57 11.23
C ASN A 153 1.24 -23.75 10.76
N HIS A 154 2.52 -23.49 10.45
CA HIS A 154 3.50 -24.52 10.07
C HIS A 154 3.11 -25.38 8.85
N VAL A 155 2.28 -24.82 7.96
CA VAL A 155 1.94 -25.48 6.70
C VAL A 155 3.12 -25.35 5.75
N HIS A 156 3.74 -26.46 5.37
CA HIS A 156 4.89 -26.44 4.46
C HIS A 156 4.42 -26.44 3.00
N ALA A 157 4.81 -25.40 2.26
CA ALA A 157 4.54 -25.29 0.82
C ALA A 157 5.52 -24.32 0.15
N ASN A 158 5.61 -24.37 -1.17
CA ASN A 158 6.40 -23.42 -1.95
C ASN A 158 5.56 -22.18 -2.28
N TYR A 159 5.32 -21.35 -1.28
CA TYR A 159 4.42 -20.19 -1.35
C TYR A 159 4.75 -19.23 -2.51
N GLY A 160 6.04 -19.01 -2.80
CA GLY A 160 6.47 -18.07 -3.84
C GLY A 160 6.11 -18.48 -5.27
N LYS A 161 5.64 -19.72 -5.47
CA LYS A 161 5.23 -20.26 -6.78
C LYS A 161 3.75 -20.60 -6.84
N MET A 162 3.03 -20.49 -5.75
CA MET A 162 1.61 -20.85 -5.70
C MET A 162 0.74 -19.71 -6.20
N ALA A 163 -0.23 -20.04 -7.05
CA ALA A 163 -1.28 -19.09 -7.41
C ALA A 163 -2.24 -18.84 -6.22
N GLU A 164 -2.98 -17.74 -6.26
CA GLU A 164 -3.90 -17.36 -5.18
C GLU A 164 -4.92 -18.46 -4.85
N GLU A 165 -5.50 -19.09 -5.87
CA GLU A 165 -6.50 -20.18 -5.66
C GLU A 165 -5.85 -21.43 -5.06
N GLU A 166 -4.61 -21.76 -5.43
CA GLU A 166 -3.87 -22.86 -4.82
C GLU A 166 -3.60 -22.61 -3.34
N MET A 167 -3.23 -21.37 -2.97
CA MET A 167 -3.06 -20.96 -1.58
C MET A 167 -4.35 -21.09 -0.79
N LYS A 168 -5.46 -20.68 -1.38
CA LYS A 168 -6.78 -20.77 -0.76
C LYS A 168 -7.19 -22.24 -0.51
N GLU A 169 -6.99 -23.12 -1.49
CA GLU A 169 -7.24 -24.55 -1.30
C GLU A 169 -6.33 -25.18 -0.25
N LEU A 170 -5.05 -24.77 -0.19
CA LEU A 170 -4.12 -25.17 0.87
C LEU A 170 -4.64 -24.79 2.26
N LEU A 171 -5.11 -23.55 2.43
CA LEU A 171 -5.67 -23.07 3.70
C LEU A 171 -6.95 -23.80 4.08
N LYS A 172 -7.84 -24.10 3.11
CA LYS A 172 -9.05 -24.91 3.34
C LYS A 172 -8.70 -26.31 3.81
N LYS A 173 -7.75 -26.96 3.14
CA LYS A 173 -7.29 -28.32 3.48
C LYS A 173 -6.72 -28.40 4.90
N ASN A 174 -6.16 -27.33 5.41
CA ASN A 174 -5.59 -27.23 6.75
C ASN A 174 -6.55 -26.58 7.77
N TYR A 175 -7.83 -26.43 7.46
CA TYR A 175 -8.88 -25.85 8.33
C TYR A 175 -8.61 -24.39 8.77
N LEU A 176 -7.78 -23.66 8.03
CA LEU A 176 -7.41 -22.28 8.35
C LEU A 176 -8.30 -21.24 7.66
N TRP A 177 -9.04 -21.66 6.63
CA TRP A 177 -9.81 -20.76 5.78
C TRP A 177 -10.95 -20.05 6.50
N ASP A 178 -11.70 -20.77 7.34
CA ASP A 178 -12.89 -20.22 7.99
C ASP A 178 -12.52 -19.15 9.04
N ASN A 179 -11.40 -19.30 9.71
CA ASN A 179 -10.86 -18.28 10.61
C ASN A 179 -10.48 -17.00 9.86
N LEU A 180 -9.99 -17.12 8.65
CA LEU A 180 -9.67 -15.98 7.80
C LEU A 180 -10.92 -15.27 7.28
N LYS A 181 -11.98 -16.00 6.88
CA LYS A 181 -13.24 -15.43 6.40
C LYS A 181 -13.92 -14.50 7.39
N THR A 182 -13.78 -14.75 8.68
CA THR A 182 -14.40 -13.94 9.73
C THR A 182 -13.72 -12.60 9.92
N ASN A 183 -12.49 -12.42 9.40
CA ASN A 183 -11.71 -11.20 9.53
C ASN A 183 -11.69 -10.42 8.19
N THR A 184 -12.88 -10.06 7.72
CA THR A 184 -13.08 -9.48 6.37
C THR A 184 -12.39 -8.15 6.13
N ASP A 185 -12.23 -7.30 7.15
CA ASP A 185 -11.60 -5.99 7.03
C ASP A 185 -10.09 -6.10 6.77
N PHE A 186 -9.48 -7.15 7.27
CA PHE A 186 -8.08 -7.47 7.05
C PHE A 186 -7.76 -7.75 5.58
N PHE A 187 -8.69 -8.39 4.86
CA PHE A 187 -8.51 -8.80 3.47
C PHE A 187 -8.73 -7.68 2.46
N LYS A 188 -9.64 -6.76 2.77
CA LYS A 188 -10.09 -5.77 1.80
C LYS A 188 -9.19 -4.55 1.77
N GLY A 189 -8.43 -4.31 2.84
CA GLY A 189 -7.78 -3.03 3.03
C GLY A 189 -8.81 -1.91 3.20
N THR A 190 -8.33 -0.70 3.37
CA THR A 190 -9.17 0.51 3.49
C THR A 190 -8.92 1.40 2.28
N CYS A 191 -9.98 1.74 1.56
CA CYS A 191 -9.93 2.64 0.42
C CYS A 191 -10.68 3.93 0.76
N VAL A 192 -10.01 5.06 0.68
CA VAL A 192 -10.57 6.38 0.96
C VAL A 192 -10.23 7.33 -0.18
N ARG A 193 -11.20 8.08 -0.66
CA ARG A 193 -10.99 9.16 -1.62
C ARG A 193 -11.13 10.50 -0.90
N THR A 194 -10.14 11.36 -1.03
CA THR A 194 -10.24 12.76 -0.62
C THR A 194 -10.80 13.58 -1.78
N ASN A 195 -11.57 14.61 -1.46
CA ASN A 195 -11.90 15.66 -2.44
C ASN A 195 -10.96 16.84 -2.21
N ALA A 196 -10.51 17.48 -3.27
CA ALA A 196 -9.77 18.73 -3.15
C ALA A 196 -10.59 19.72 -2.29
N ARG A 197 -9.93 20.32 -1.28
CA ARG A 197 -10.58 21.39 -0.52
C ARG A 197 -10.86 22.55 -1.47
N SER A 198 -12.10 22.93 -1.61
CA SER A 198 -12.46 24.20 -2.26
C SER A 198 -11.86 25.32 -1.42
N ASN A 199 -10.82 25.98 -1.93
CA ASN A 199 -10.29 27.21 -1.38
C ASN A 199 -11.23 28.36 -1.69
#